data_f4333af374852b92a71b78052c1362b2
#
_entry.id   f4333af374852b92a71b78052c1362b2
#
_cell.length_a   1.000
_cell.length_b   1.000
_cell.length_c   1.000
_cell.angle_alpha   90.00
_cell.angle_beta   90.00
_cell.angle_gamma   90.00
#
_symmetry.space_group_name_H-M   'P 1'
#
loop_
_entity.id
_entity.type
_entity.pdbx_description
1 polymer ?
#
loop_
_entity_poly.entity_id
_entity_poly.type
_entity_poly.pdbx_seq_one_letter_code
_entity_poly.pdbx_strand_id
1 'polypeptide(L)'
;MANKITYWAILGRGATVDQPLGLVRRLEHDDGSEDEGLNVNTDLSWSHSSMIVEREHGDLGRELVEVSHEQASKIVQYLRQKFAEQRG
;
A
#
# COMPACT_ATOMS: atom_id res chain seq x y z
N MET A 1 3.39 18.68 6.39
CA MET A 1 4.04 17.90 5.33
C MET A 1 4.85 16.77 5.95
N ALA A 2 4.78 15.58 5.38
CA ALA A 2 5.50 14.43 5.91
C ALA A 2 7.00 14.58 5.67
N ASN A 3 7.83 14.24 6.67
CA ASN A 3 9.28 14.27 6.55
C ASN A 3 9.81 13.03 5.83
N LYS A 4 9.08 11.92 5.94
CA LYS A 4 9.46 10.67 5.31
C LYS A 4 8.20 9.88 4.95
N ILE A 5 8.21 9.26 3.77
CA ILE A 5 7.12 8.37 3.34
C ILE A 5 7.72 7.02 2.99
N THR A 6 7.20 5.96 3.58
CA THR A 6 7.63 4.59 3.30
C THR A 6 6.44 3.82 2.73
N TYR A 7 6.69 3.02 1.70
CA TYR A 7 5.66 2.24 1.01
C TYR A 7 5.93 0.75 1.17
N TRP A 8 4.85 -0.03 1.27
CA TRP A 8 4.91 -1.50 1.30
C TRP A 8 3.90 -2.07 0.32
N ALA A 9 4.32 -3.07 -0.44
CA ALA A 9 3.42 -3.86 -1.29
C ALA A 9 2.76 -4.93 -0.45
N ILE A 10 1.46 -5.15 -0.64
CA ILE A 10 0.69 -6.18 0.07
C ILE A 10 0.75 -7.45 -0.77
N LEU A 11 1.33 -8.53 -0.23
CA LEU A 11 1.46 -9.80 -0.91
C LEU A 11 0.56 -10.86 -0.28
N GLY A 12 0.26 -11.90 -1.05
CA GLY A 12 -0.54 -13.04 -0.62
C GLY A 12 -1.15 -13.71 -1.84
N ARG A 13 -1.51 -14.98 -1.72
CA ARG A 13 -2.18 -15.75 -2.78
C ARG A 13 -1.49 -15.66 -4.14
N GLY A 14 -0.16 -15.79 -4.15
CA GLY A 14 0.60 -15.75 -5.40
C GLY A 14 0.90 -14.36 -5.93
N ALA A 15 0.53 -13.30 -5.21
CA ALA A 15 0.89 -11.94 -5.60
C ALA A 15 2.40 -11.74 -5.48
N THR A 16 2.94 -10.82 -6.29
CA THR A 16 4.36 -10.48 -6.29
C THR A 16 4.52 -8.99 -6.06
N VAL A 17 5.77 -8.55 -5.83
CA VAL A 17 6.06 -7.12 -5.64
C VAL A 17 5.64 -6.30 -6.86
N ASP A 18 5.77 -6.86 -8.07
CA ASP A 18 5.38 -6.16 -9.29
C ASP A 18 3.87 -6.19 -9.53
N GLN A 19 3.18 -7.19 -8.98
CA GLN A 19 1.74 -7.37 -9.13
C GLN A 19 1.13 -7.69 -7.77
N PRO A 20 1.20 -6.73 -6.81
CA PRO A 20 0.72 -6.98 -5.46
C PRO A 20 -0.81 -6.89 -5.36
N LEU A 21 -1.34 -7.32 -4.22
CA LEU A 21 -2.76 -7.18 -3.92
C LEU A 21 -3.14 -5.72 -3.66
N GLY A 22 -2.21 -4.91 -3.17
CA GLY A 22 -2.45 -3.52 -2.85
C GLY A 22 -1.18 -2.84 -2.39
N LEU A 23 -1.33 -1.64 -1.85
CA LEU A 23 -0.21 -0.82 -1.41
C LEU A 23 -0.60 -0.07 -0.14
N VAL A 24 0.31 -0.02 0.83
CA VAL A 24 0.14 0.78 2.05
C VAL A 24 1.35 1.69 2.21
N ARG A 25 1.17 2.79 2.95
CA ARG A 25 2.26 3.73 3.21
C ARG A 25 2.17 4.30 4.62
N ARG A 26 3.33 4.70 5.12
CA ARG A 26 3.43 5.44 6.39
C ARG A 26 4.03 6.81 6.12
N LEU A 27 3.33 7.85 6.56
CA LEU A 27 3.79 9.23 6.47
C LEU A 27 4.29 9.63 7.85
N GLU A 28 5.58 9.90 7.97
CA GLU A 28 6.21 10.26 9.26
C GLU A 28 6.38 11.76 9.36
N HIS A 29 5.85 12.33 10.42
CA HIS A 29 5.93 13.77 10.74
C HIS A 29 6.72 13.96 12.04
N ASP A 30 7.07 15.19 12.35
CA ASP A 30 7.79 15.51 13.59
C ASP A 30 7.00 15.12 14.84
N ASP A 31 5.67 15.20 14.76
CA ASP A 31 4.78 14.96 15.90
C ASP A 31 4.04 13.63 15.84
N GLY A 32 4.43 12.73 14.95
CA GLY A 32 3.80 11.41 14.85
C GLY A 32 3.78 10.88 13.44
N SER A 33 3.01 9.84 13.21
CA SER A 33 2.90 9.22 11.89
C SER A 33 1.45 8.89 11.56
N GLU A 34 1.18 8.74 10.25
CA GLU A 34 -0.12 8.34 9.72
C GLU A 34 0.08 7.17 8.78
N ASP A 35 -0.75 6.14 8.92
CA ASP A 35 -0.72 4.96 8.06
C ASP A 35 -1.91 4.98 7.13
N GLU A 36 -1.65 4.79 5.83
CA GLU A 36 -2.70 4.82 4.82
C GLU A 36 -2.60 3.63 3.88
N GLY A 37 -3.76 3.16 3.40
CA GLY A 37 -3.84 2.13 2.38
C GLY A 37 -4.54 2.67 1.15
N LEU A 38 -4.18 2.14 -0.02
CA LEU A 38 -4.79 2.51 -1.28
C LEU A 38 -6.09 1.73 -1.48
N ASN A 39 -7.18 2.43 -1.76
CA ASN A 39 -8.51 1.84 -1.93
C ASN A 39 -8.66 1.27 -3.35
N VAL A 40 -8.14 0.07 -3.57
CA VAL A 40 -8.04 -0.53 -4.90
C VAL A 40 -9.37 -0.97 -5.51
N ASN A 41 -10.40 -1.13 -4.69
CA ASN A 41 -11.71 -1.60 -5.16
C ASN A 41 -12.72 -0.47 -5.33
N THR A 42 -12.31 0.77 -5.14
CA THR A 42 -13.20 1.92 -5.25
C THR A 42 -12.62 2.99 -6.16
N ASP A 43 -11.91 3.97 -5.63
CA ASP A 43 -11.48 5.15 -6.38
C ASP A 43 -9.96 5.36 -6.39
N LEU A 44 -9.20 4.39 -5.87
CA LEU A 44 -7.73 4.47 -5.76
C LEU A 44 -7.27 5.66 -4.93
N SER A 45 -8.07 6.06 -3.95
CA SER A 45 -7.69 7.10 -3.00
C SER A 45 -6.96 6.48 -1.80
N TRP A 46 -6.23 7.30 -1.07
CA TRP A 46 -5.57 6.89 0.16
C TRP A 46 -6.48 7.16 1.35
N SER A 47 -6.57 6.21 2.26
CA SER A 47 -7.33 6.39 3.51
C SER A 47 -6.64 5.64 4.63
N HIS A 48 -7.01 5.96 5.87
CA HIS A 48 -6.42 5.34 7.06
C HIS A 48 -6.45 3.81 6.95
N SER A 49 -5.34 3.17 7.37
CA SER A 49 -5.21 1.72 7.38
C SER A 49 -4.47 1.27 8.63
N SER A 50 -4.92 0.19 9.23
CA SER A 50 -4.26 -0.41 10.38
C SER A 50 -3.31 -1.56 10.01
N MET A 51 -3.12 -1.84 8.72
CA MET A 51 -2.36 -3.01 8.27
C MET A 51 -0.91 -3.01 8.76
N ILE A 52 -0.25 -1.86 8.75
CA ILE A 52 1.16 -1.78 9.18
C ILE A 52 1.25 -2.09 10.68
N VAL A 53 0.37 -1.53 11.49
CA VAL A 53 0.32 -1.79 12.93
C VAL A 53 -0.02 -3.25 13.20
N GLU A 54 -0.96 -3.82 12.47
CA GLU A 54 -1.33 -5.23 12.61
C GLU A 54 -0.14 -6.13 12.30
N ARG A 55 0.64 -5.80 11.27
CA ARG A 55 1.86 -6.55 10.95
C ARG A 55 2.88 -6.46 12.07
N GLU A 56 3.06 -5.26 12.65
CA GLU A 56 4.01 -5.05 13.74
C GLU A 56 3.62 -5.86 14.98
N HIS A 57 2.31 -6.09 15.19
CA HIS A 57 1.81 -6.90 16.29
C HIS A 57 1.68 -8.39 15.94
N GLY A 58 2.01 -8.77 14.70
CA GLY A 58 1.94 -10.15 14.26
C GLY A 58 0.54 -10.65 13.92
N ASP A 59 -0.43 -9.75 13.82
CA ASP A 59 -1.83 -10.11 13.59
C ASP A 59 -2.24 -10.10 12.11
N LEU A 60 -1.38 -9.56 11.24
CA LEU A 60 -1.69 -9.50 9.82
C LEU A 60 -1.45 -10.83 9.13
N GLY A 61 -2.47 -11.36 8.45
CA GLY A 61 -2.38 -12.62 7.71
C GLY A 61 -1.75 -12.48 6.33
N ARG A 62 -1.14 -11.34 6.02
CA ARG A 62 -0.52 -11.05 4.72
C ARG A 62 0.88 -10.51 4.93
N GLU A 63 1.70 -10.61 3.88
CA GLU A 63 3.07 -10.10 3.91
C GLU A 63 3.12 -8.68 3.37
N LEU A 64 3.88 -7.81 4.03
CA LEU A 64 4.17 -6.46 3.55
C LEU A 64 5.65 -6.40 3.20
N VAL A 65 5.96 -5.97 1.98
CA VAL A 65 7.34 -5.85 1.51
C VAL A 65 7.62 -4.38 1.20
N GLU A 66 8.63 -3.81 1.85
CA GLU A 66 9.00 -2.41 1.62
C GLU A 66 9.47 -2.23 0.17
N VAL A 67 9.00 -1.16 -0.46
CA VAL A 67 9.37 -0.82 -1.85
C VAL A 67 9.82 0.63 -1.92
N SER A 68 10.57 0.97 -2.96
CA SER A 68 11.01 2.34 -3.20
C SER A 68 9.86 3.20 -3.69
N HIS A 69 10.05 4.54 -3.68
CA HIS A 69 9.07 5.47 -4.26
C HIS A 69 8.82 5.18 -5.73
N GLU A 70 9.87 4.87 -6.47
CA GLU A 70 9.76 4.54 -7.90
C GLU A 70 8.93 3.27 -8.09
N GLN A 71 9.20 2.24 -7.31
CA GLN A 71 8.45 0.99 -7.36
C GLN A 71 6.98 1.22 -6.97
N ALA A 72 6.75 2.04 -5.94
CA ALA A 72 5.40 2.38 -5.51
C ALA A 72 4.61 3.06 -6.63
N SER A 73 5.24 3.97 -7.39
CA SER A 73 4.60 4.63 -8.52
C SER A 73 4.18 3.62 -9.59
N LYS A 74 5.04 2.66 -9.89
CA LYS A 74 4.73 1.60 -10.85
C LYS A 74 3.58 0.73 -10.36
N ILE A 75 3.54 0.43 -9.06
CA ILE A 75 2.46 -0.34 -8.45
C ILE A 75 1.14 0.41 -8.57
N VAL A 76 1.13 1.72 -8.29
CA VAL A 76 -0.08 2.52 -8.43
C VAL A 76 -0.61 2.47 -9.87
N GLN A 77 0.28 2.58 -10.86
CA GLN A 77 -0.10 2.49 -12.27
C GLN A 77 -0.69 1.11 -12.61
N TYR A 78 -0.07 0.05 -12.11
CA TYR A 78 -0.57 -1.30 -12.31
C TYR A 78 -1.95 -1.49 -11.69
N LEU A 79 -2.15 -1.04 -10.46
CA LEU A 79 -3.45 -1.16 -9.77
C LEU A 79 -4.52 -0.31 -10.45
N ARG A 80 -4.16 0.86 -10.95
CA ARG A 80 -5.07 1.74 -11.67
C ARG A 80 -5.55 1.07 -12.96
N GLN A 81 -4.63 0.45 -13.71
CA GLN A 81 -4.96 -0.27 -14.93
C GLN A 81 -5.87 -1.47 -14.64
N LYS A 82 -5.53 -2.24 -13.60
CA LYS A 82 -6.32 -3.40 -13.20
C LYS A 82 -7.73 -2.98 -12.78
N PHE A 83 -7.85 -1.88 -12.06
CA PHE A 83 -9.14 -1.33 -11.64
C PHE A 83 -9.97 -0.93 -12.86
N ALA A 84 -9.36 -0.29 -13.85
CA ALA A 84 -10.05 0.09 -15.09
C ALA A 84 -10.54 -1.14 -15.86
N GLU A 85 -9.73 -2.20 -15.90
CA GLU A 85 -10.11 -3.45 -16.57
C GLU A 85 -11.31 -4.10 -15.88
N GLN A 86 -11.34 -4.06 -14.55
CA GLN A 86 -12.45 -4.65 -13.80
C GLN A 86 -13.76 -3.87 -13.98
N ARG A 87 -13.67 -2.58 -14.27
CA ARG A 87 -14.84 -1.73 -14.50
C ARG A 87 -15.33 -1.77 -15.94
N GLY A 88 -14.43 -2.05 -16.85
CA GLY A 88 -14.73 -2.11 -18.27
C GLY A 88 -15.36 -3.42 -18.66
#